data_796d149d4b5ed028813f026adcb3e9ac
#
_entry.id   796d149d4b5ed028813f026adcb3e9ac
#
_cell.length_a   1.000
_cell.length_b   1.000
_cell.length_c   1.000
_cell.angle_alpha   90.00
_cell.angle_beta   90.00
_cell.angle_gamma   90.00
#
_symmetry.space_group_name_H-M   'P 1'
#
loop_
_entity.id
_entity.type
_entity.pdbx_description
1 polymer ?
#
loop_
_entity_poly.entity_id
_entity_poly.type
_entity_poly.pdbx_seq_one_letter_code
_entity_poly.pdbx_strand_id
1 'polypeptide(L)'
;MKFNLSKRFWVQAACFGFWPILLLAQSSDITQNLADCKNGWESCDRSRLSQSESADVAVAEHRRDVSNCRNSFQSCDRSKLMPQETIALALADHQQNVADCKNGMTSCDHSRLSQSEAGESSLAQHRRNLENCQDAFGDCDRSRLTQAELRTVDLSLRERNVSNCKDGAGACERSKLTPSQATEVLAAEHQHNVWNCENGWDQCDQSKLTAPETVQVAVSEHRRNISACTAGEEACDYSRLTPTEATMLAASEHKRNYTACLTGSGYCDLSRLSVEEAHSVYLKQNAAR
;
A
#
# COMPACT_ATOMS: atom_id res chain seq x y z
N MET A 1 5.38 -29.86 -6.80
CA MET A 1 5.91 -31.03 -6.07
C MET A 1 4.78 -31.61 -5.22
N LYS A 2 4.36 -32.81 -5.61
CA LYS A 2 3.32 -33.59 -4.92
C LYS A 2 4.02 -34.43 -3.85
N PHE A 3 3.62 -34.36 -2.60
CA PHE A 3 3.96 -35.36 -1.60
C PHE A 3 2.68 -36.04 -1.12
N ASN A 4 2.61 -37.29 -1.50
CA ASN A 4 1.62 -38.29 -1.12
C ASN A 4 2.25 -39.11 0.02
N LEU A 5 1.64 -39.18 1.18
CA LEU A 5 2.03 -40.16 2.20
C LEU A 5 0.79 -40.70 2.91
N SER A 6 0.37 -41.83 2.38
CA SER A 6 -0.50 -42.83 3.02
C SER A 6 0.30 -43.52 4.15
N LYS A 7 -0.26 -43.60 5.34
CA LYS A 7 -0.06 -44.78 6.22
C LYS A 7 -1.28 -44.98 7.12
N ARG A 8 -1.95 -46.09 6.85
CA ARG A 8 -2.98 -46.72 7.65
C ARG A 8 -2.37 -47.20 8.98
N PHE A 9 -3.00 -46.89 10.10
CA PHE A 9 -2.88 -47.67 11.31
C PHE A 9 -4.28 -48.10 11.78
N TRP A 10 -4.51 -49.39 11.70
CA TRP A 10 -5.63 -50.11 12.34
C TRP A 10 -5.21 -50.37 13.78
N VAL A 11 -6.00 -49.92 14.74
CA VAL A 11 -6.03 -50.51 16.08
C VAL A 11 -7.47 -50.67 16.46
N GLN A 12 -7.85 -51.95 16.56
CA GLN A 12 -9.08 -52.43 17.19
C GLN A 12 -8.96 -52.23 18.70
N ALA A 13 -9.94 -51.58 19.30
CA ALA A 13 -10.28 -51.80 20.72
C ALA A 13 -11.81 -51.73 20.89
N ALA A 14 -12.31 -52.78 21.49
CA ALA A 14 -13.70 -53.15 21.63
C ALA A 14 -14.48 -52.30 22.62
N CYS A 15 -15.78 -52.21 22.36
CA CYS A 15 -16.92 -52.16 23.25
C CYS A 15 -16.72 -51.73 24.71
N PHE A 16 -17.29 -50.59 25.10
CA PHE A 16 -18.20 -50.44 26.23
C PHE A 16 -18.69 -48.98 26.32
N GLY A 17 -19.99 -48.77 26.38
CA GLY A 17 -20.57 -47.48 26.77
C GLY A 17 -21.42 -46.77 25.73
N PHE A 18 -22.44 -47.41 25.19
CA PHE A 18 -23.54 -46.72 24.50
C PHE A 18 -24.56 -46.26 25.56
N TRP A 19 -24.54 -44.98 25.89
CA TRP A 19 -25.62 -44.06 26.23
C TRP A 19 -25.06 -42.86 27.03
N PRO A 20 -24.72 -41.80 26.44
CA PRO A 20 -25.47 -40.53 26.39
C PRO A 20 -25.20 -39.63 25.17
N ILE A 21 -24.78 -40.16 23.98
CA ILE A 21 -24.42 -39.37 22.82
C ILE A 21 -25.65 -38.79 22.08
N LEU A 22 -26.84 -39.40 22.24
CA LEU A 22 -28.05 -38.93 21.55
C LEU A 22 -28.61 -37.59 22.06
N LEU A 23 -28.38 -37.23 23.34
CA LEU A 23 -28.87 -35.96 23.88
C LEU A 23 -28.01 -34.73 23.46
N LEU A 24 -26.73 -34.93 23.18
CA LEU A 24 -25.86 -33.85 22.71
C LEU A 24 -26.04 -33.51 21.22
N ALA A 25 -26.41 -34.50 20.39
CA ALA A 25 -26.67 -34.29 18.97
C ALA A 25 -27.96 -33.50 18.73
N GLN A 26 -29.00 -33.67 19.55
CA GLN A 26 -30.22 -32.89 19.45
C GLN A 26 -30.07 -31.42 19.88
N SER A 27 -29.22 -31.14 20.86
CA SER A 27 -28.97 -29.76 21.30
C SER A 27 -28.21 -28.93 20.28
N SER A 28 -27.30 -29.55 19.51
CA SER A 28 -26.55 -28.87 18.45
C SER A 28 -27.45 -28.52 17.25
N ASP A 29 -28.43 -29.38 16.92
CA ASP A 29 -29.37 -29.17 15.82
C ASP A 29 -30.36 -28.02 16.12
N ILE A 30 -30.84 -27.92 17.37
CA ILE A 30 -31.73 -26.82 17.81
C ILE A 30 -31.01 -25.49 17.82
N THR A 31 -29.79 -25.44 18.35
CA THR A 31 -28.98 -24.21 18.38
C THR A 31 -28.61 -23.75 16.99
N GLN A 32 -28.30 -24.67 16.08
CA GLN A 32 -28.01 -24.35 14.68
C GLN A 32 -29.27 -23.82 14.00
N ASN A 33 -30.44 -24.45 14.16
CA ASN A 33 -31.69 -23.98 13.60
C ASN A 33 -32.04 -22.55 14.07
N LEU A 34 -31.85 -22.24 15.36
CA LEU A 34 -32.05 -20.89 15.89
C LEU A 34 -31.11 -19.87 15.25
N ALA A 35 -29.83 -20.24 15.06
CA ALA A 35 -28.87 -19.40 14.39
C ALA A 35 -29.24 -19.16 12.92
N ASP A 36 -29.65 -20.19 12.21
CA ASP A 36 -30.12 -20.13 10.83
C ASP A 36 -31.32 -19.19 10.69
N CYS A 37 -32.29 -19.31 11.60
CA CYS A 37 -33.45 -18.42 11.64
C CYS A 37 -33.06 -16.96 11.93
N LYS A 38 -32.21 -16.74 12.92
CA LYS A 38 -31.69 -15.39 13.23
C LYS A 38 -30.94 -14.77 12.05
N ASN A 39 -30.27 -15.58 11.24
CA ASN A 39 -29.51 -15.12 10.05
C ASN A 39 -30.38 -15.05 8.79
N GLY A 40 -31.61 -15.57 8.81
CA GLY A 40 -32.54 -15.58 7.67
C GLY A 40 -32.15 -16.56 6.57
N TRP A 41 -31.50 -17.65 6.92
CA TRP A 41 -31.13 -18.70 5.97
C TRP A 41 -32.31 -19.61 5.64
N GLU A 42 -32.31 -20.19 4.44
CA GLU A 42 -33.39 -21.08 3.96
C GLU A 42 -33.50 -22.36 4.80
N SER A 43 -32.46 -22.77 5.51
CA SER A 43 -32.43 -23.90 6.44
C SER A 43 -33.22 -23.68 7.72
N CYS A 44 -33.76 -22.47 7.96
CA CYS A 44 -34.54 -22.14 9.15
C CYS A 44 -35.89 -22.87 9.18
N ASP A 45 -36.09 -23.71 10.20
CA ASP A 45 -37.39 -24.34 10.50
C ASP A 45 -38.05 -23.65 11.70
N ARG A 46 -38.96 -22.73 11.44
CA ARG A 46 -39.69 -21.97 12.48
C ARG A 46 -40.59 -22.81 13.35
N SER A 47 -41.07 -24.00 12.86
CA SER A 47 -41.92 -24.87 13.63
C SER A 47 -41.22 -25.51 14.84
N ARG A 48 -39.89 -25.49 14.82
CA ARG A 48 -39.02 -26.06 15.88
C ARG A 48 -38.63 -25.04 16.95
N LEU A 49 -39.04 -23.78 16.80
CA LEU A 49 -38.68 -22.72 17.74
C LEU A 49 -39.69 -22.64 18.88
N SER A 50 -39.23 -22.47 20.10
CA SER A 50 -40.02 -22.06 21.24
C SER A 50 -40.57 -20.64 21.08
N GLN A 51 -41.54 -20.25 21.89
CA GLN A 51 -42.09 -18.92 21.86
C GLN A 51 -41.05 -17.84 22.14
N SER A 52 -40.13 -18.09 23.07
CA SER A 52 -39.01 -17.16 23.36
C SER A 52 -38.02 -17.06 22.20
N GLU A 53 -37.66 -18.17 21.58
CA GLU A 53 -36.75 -18.18 20.40
C GLU A 53 -37.39 -17.51 19.19
N SER A 54 -38.71 -17.71 18.99
CA SER A 54 -39.48 -17.02 17.95
C SER A 54 -39.44 -15.49 18.13
N ALA A 55 -39.55 -15.02 19.38
CA ALA A 55 -39.42 -13.59 19.69
C ALA A 55 -37.99 -13.08 19.39
N ASP A 56 -36.94 -13.81 19.76
CA ASP A 56 -35.56 -13.49 19.45
C ASP A 56 -35.28 -13.40 17.94
N VAL A 57 -35.85 -14.35 17.17
CA VAL A 57 -35.77 -14.36 15.71
C VAL A 57 -36.46 -13.14 15.12
N ALA A 58 -37.66 -12.79 15.62
CA ALA A 58 -38.36 -11.59 15.16
C ALA A 58 -37.55 -10.30 15.40
N VAL A 59 -36.88 -10.18 16.56
CA VAL A 59 -35.96 -9.06 16.85
C VAL A 59 -34.73 -9.04 15.89
N ALA A 60 -34.18 -10.22 15.59
CA ALA A 60 -33.05 -10.32 14.68
C ALA A 60 -33.44 -9.96 13.23
N GLU A 61 -34.63 -10.39 12.79
CA GLU A 61 -35.21 -10.04 11.48
C GLU A 61 -35.45 -8.54 11.37
N HIS A 62 -36.06 -7.93 12.38
CA HIS A 62 -36.31 -6.51 12.41
C HIS A 62 -34.97 -5.72 12.31
N ARG A 63 -33.92 -6.14 13.06
CA ARG A 63 -32.61 -5.51 12.96
C ARG A 63 -31.99 -5.64 11.56
N ARG A 64 -32.18 -6.75 10.89
CA ARG A 64 -31.74 -6.93 9.50
C ARG A 64 -32.51 -6.01 8.55
N ASP A 65 -33.82 -5.91 8.69
CA ASP A 65 -34.64 -5.00 7.87
C ASP A 65 -34.18 -3.57 8.02
N VAL A 66 -33.95 -3.11 9.26
CA VAL A 66 -33.40 -1.76 9.55
C VAL A 66 -32.02 -1.59 8.91
N SER A 67 -31.13 -2.58 9.04
CA SER A 67 -29.77 -2.53 8.46
C SER A 67 -29.81 -2.51 6.94
N ASN A 68 -30.66 -3.35 6.33
CA ASN A 68 -30.84 -3.39 4.88
C ASN A 68 -31.35 -2.06 4.33
N CYS A 69 -32.32 -1.46 5.03
CA CYS A 69 -32.84 -0.15 4.66
C CYS A 69 -31.77 0.96 4.79
N ARG A 70 -30.95 0.93 5.85
CA ARG A 70 -29.87 1.91 6.05
C ARG A 70 -28.79 1.79 4.97
N ASN A 71 -28.50 0.58 4.50
CA ASN A 71 -27.48 0.34 3.49
C ASN A 71 -28.02 0.34 2.05
N SER A 72 -29.27 0.73 1.84
CA SER A 72 -29.94 0.80 0.53
C SER A 72 -29.94 -0.53 -0.23
N PHE A 73 -29.96 -1.67 0.48
CA PHE A 73 -30.09 -2.97 -0.16
C PHE A 73 -31.49 -3.18 -0.74
N GLN A 74 -31.58 -3.95 -1.84
CA GLN A 74 -32.83 -4.27 -2.53
C GLN A 74 -33.87 -4.97 -1.63
N SER A 75 -33.42 -5.60 -0.53
CA SER A 75 -34.27 -6.28 0.44
C SER A 75 -34.85 -5.37 1.54
N CYS A 76 -34.73 -4.04 1.40
CA CYS A 76 -35.32 -3.08 2.34
C CYS A 76 -36.84 -3.05 2.21
N ASP A 77 -37.53 -3.46 3.28
CA ASP A 77 -38.99 -3.32 3.42
C ASP A 77 -39.33 -2.21 4.43
N ARG A 78 -39.55 -0.99 3.92
CA ARG A 78 -39.86 0.19 4.76
C ARG A 78 -41.15 0.06 5.55
N SER A 79 -42.06 -0.83 5.14
CA SER A 79 -43.34 -1.05 5.86
C SER A 79 -43.14 -1.72 7.21
N LYS A 80 -42.00 -2.38 7.41
CA LYS A 80 -41.64 -3.06 8.66
C LYS A 80 -40.88 -2.17 9.65
N LEU A 81 -40.54 -0.95 9.27
CA LEU A 81 -39.81 -0.03 10.14
C LEU A 81 -40.78 0.65 11.13
N MET A 82 -40.28 0.87 12.34
CA MET A 82 -40.99 1.71 13.31
C MET A 82 -40.94 3.18 12.87
N PRO A 83 -41.93 4.01 13.29
CA PRO A 83 -41.95 5.43 12.91
C PRO A 83 -40.65 6.17 13.20
N GLN A 84 -39.99 5.89 14.32
CA GLN A 84 -38.74 6.51 14.70
C GLN A 84 -37.57 6.08 13.77
N GLU A 85 -37.57 4.82 13.35
CA GLU A 85 -36.56 4.29 12.41
C GLU A 85 -36.76 4.86 11.01
N THR A 86 -38.00 5.03 10.59
CA THR A 86 -38.33 5.67 9.31
C THR A 86 -37.84 7.12 9.28
N ILE A 87 -38.02 7.88 10.38
CA ILE A 87 -37.50 9.25 10.50
C ILE A 87 -35.96 9.26 10.47
N ALA A 88 -35.32 8.35 11.22
CA ALA A 88 -33.84 8.26 11.25
C ALA A 88 -33.27 7.90 9.87
N LEU A 89 -33.93 7.00 9.14
CA LEU A 89 -33.55 6.62 7.79
C LEU A 89 -33.72 7.79 6.81
N ALA A 90 -34.88 8.49 6.88
CA ALA A 90 -35.13 9.65 6.02
C ALA A 90 -34.09 10.77 6.24
N LEU A 91 -33.66 10.97 7.50
CA LEU A 91 -32.61 11.92 7.83
C LEU A 91 -31.24 11.46 7.25
N ALA A 92 -30.91 10.18 7.39
CA ALA A 92 -29.69 9.63 6.82
C ALA A 92 -29.67 9.72 5.28
N ASP A 93 -30.77 9.36 4.61
CA ASP A 93 -30.94 9.50 3.17
C ASP A 93 -30.78 10.96 2.71
N HIS A 94 -31.33 11.91 3.48
CA HIS A 94 -31.17 13.32 3.20
C HIS A 94 -29.72 13.78 3.36
N GLN A 95 -29.05 13.40 4.45
CA GLN A 95 -27.65 13.72 4.68
C GLN A 95 -26.73 13.14 3.59
N GLN A 96 -27.02 11.90 3.16
CA GLN A 96 -26.29 11.29 2.04
C GLN A 96 -26.51 12.07 0.74
N ASN A 97 -27.75 12.45 0.42
CA ASN A 97 -28.04 13.25 -0.75
C ASN A 97 -27.30 14.61 -0.72
N VAL A 98 -27.27 15.29 0.43
CA VAL A 98 -26.49 16.53 0.60
C VAL A 98 -25.00 16.31 0.35
N ALA A 99 -24.45 15.22 0.89
CA ALA A 99 -23.06 14.85 0.67
C ALA A 99 -22.77 14.53 -0.82
N ASP A 100 -23.64 13.77 -1.47
CA ASP A 100 -23.54 13.44 -2.88
C ASP A 100 -23.57 14.69 -3.75
N CYS A 101 -24.47 15.64 -3.44
CA CYS A 101 -24.55 16.91 -4.14
C CYS A 101 -23.31 17.77 -3.93
N LYS A 102 -22.79 17.88 -2.71
CA LYS A 102 -21.51 18.55 -2.43
C LYS A 102 -20.35 17.90 -3.16
N ASN A 103 -20.39 16.58 -3.35
CA ASN A 103 -19.37 15.82 -4.05
C ASN A 103 -19.57 15.74 -5.57
N GLY A 104 -20.63 16.31 -6.14
CA GLY A 104 -20.92 16.30 -7.56
C GLY A 104 -21.20 14.89 -8.09
N MET A 105 -21.72 14.01 -7.24
CA MET A 105 -22.07 12.65 -7.64
C MET A 105 -23.34 12.62 -8.48
N THR A 106 -23.45 11.68 -9.40
CA THR A 106 -24.65 11.50 -10.25
C THR A 106 -25.89 11.12 -9.46
N SER A 107 -25.73 10.60 -8.26
CA SER A 107 -26.80 10.26 -7.31
C SER A 107 -27.44 11.49 -6.62
N CYS A 108 -26.88 12.69 -6.83
CA CYS A 108 -27.39 13.94 -6.24
C CYS A 108 -28.77 14.28 -6.78
N ASP A 109 -29.75 14.42 -5.87
CA ASP A 109 -31.07 14.94 -6.17
C ASP A 109 -31.21 16.38 -5.64
N HIS A 110 -31.02 17.35 -6.52
CA HIS A 110 -31.11 18.78 -6.19
C HIS A 110 -32.50 19.21 -5.69
N SER A 111 -33.58 18.51 -6.07
CA SER A 111 -34.94 18.84 -5.67
C SER A 111 -35.20 18.60 -4.17
N ARG A 112 -34.35 17.78 -3.54
CA ARG A 112 -34.42 17.42 -2.13
C ARG A 112 -33.57 18.33 -1.23
N LEU A 113 -32.87 19.31 -1.78
CA LEU A 113 -32.06 20.23 -1.01
C LEU A 113 -32.87 21.42 -0.56
N SER A 114 -32.66 21.90 0.68
CA SER A 114 -33.07 23.22 1.10
C SER A 114 -32.27 24.31 0.36
N GLN A 115 -32.75 25.53 0.36
CA GLN A 115 -32.06 26.66 -0.28
C GLN A 115 -30.63 26.85 0.26
N SER A 116 -30.41 26.66 1.55
CA SER A 116 -29.10 26.76 2.18
C SER A 116 -28.17 25.64 1.69
N GLU A 117 -28.64 24.40 1.68
CA GLU A 117 -27.88 23.24 1.22
C GLU A 117 -27.55 23.32 -0.28
N ALA A 118 -28.47 23.82 -1.08
CA ALA A 118 -28.22 24.07 -2.50
C ALA A 118 -27.12 25.12 -2.71
N GLY A 119 -27.10 26.18 -1.90
CA GLY A 119 -26.03 27.18 -1.89
C GLY A 119 -24.68 26.60 -1.50
N GLU A 120 -24.62 25.80 -0.41
CA GLU A 120 -23.42 25.12 0.03
C GLU A 120 -22.89 24.12 -1.00
N SER A 121 -23.81 23.36 -1.64
CA SER A 121 -23.47 22.40 -2.69
C SER A 121 -22.87 23.12 -3.91
N SER A 122 -23.48 24.22 -4.36
CA SER A 122 -22.97 25.04 -5.44
C SER A 122 -21.57 25.59 -5.16
N LEU A 123 -21.35 26.08 -3.94
CA LEU A 123 -20.03 26.57 -3.51
C LEU A 123 -18.99 25.46 -3.45
N ALA A 124 -19.37 24.27 -2.96
CA ALA A 124 -18.48 23.10 -2.92
C ALA A 124 -18.11 22.62 -4.33
N GLN A 125 -19.06 22.60 -5.26
CA GLN A 125 -18.82 22.25 -6.66
C GLN A 125 -17.92 23.27 -7.36
N HIS A 126 -18.15 24.58 -7.10
CA HIS A 126 -17.30 25.64 -7.65
C HIS A 126 -15.85 25.51 -7.15
N ARG A 127 -15.65 25.28 -5.84
CA ARG A 127 -14.32 25.07 -5.27
C ARG A 127 -13.61 23.88 -5.91
N ARG A 128 -14.30 22.74 -6.08
CA ARG A 128 -13.75 21.56 -6.73
C ARG A 128 -13.38 21.82 -8.17
N ASN A 129 -14.24 22.55 -8.92
CA ASN A 129 -13.90 22.93 -10.28
C ASN A 129 -12.63 23.78 -10.33
N LEU A 130 -12.47 24.73 -9.38
CA LEU A 130 -11.26 25.53 -9.29
C LEU A 130 -10.01 24.66 -8.98
N GLU A 131 -10.11 23.73 -8.02
CA GLU A 131 -9.06 22.78 -7.69
C GLU A 131 -8.69 21.90 -8.89
N ASN A 132 -9.68 21.31 -9.58
CA ASN A 132 -9.46 20.54 -10.80
C ASN A 132 -8.72 21.34 -11.89
N CYS A 133 -9.09 22.62 -12.05
CA CYS A 133 -8.43 23.49 -13.01
C CYS A 133 -6.97 23.81 -12.61
N GLN A 134 -6.71 24.04 -11.33
CA GLN A 134 -5.36 24.29 -10.81
C GLN A 134 -4.48 23.05 -10.91
N ASP A 135 -5.07 21.87 -10.71
CA ASP A 135 -4.36 20.60 -10.75
C ASP A 135 -4.26 19.98 -12.14
N ALA A 136 -4.84 20.61 -13.15
CA ALA A 136 -4.98 20.05 -14.49
C ALA A 136 -5.52 18.60 -14.47
N PHE A 137 -6.41 18.32 -13.52
CA PHE A 137 -6.93 16.98 -13.28
C PHE A 137 -8.44 16.95 -13.59
N GLY A 138 -8.89 15.94 -14.30
CA GLY A 138 -10.31 15.69 -14.53
C GLY A 138 -11.05 16.80 -15.30
N ASP A 139 -12.32 16.98 -14.96
CA ASP A 139 -13.24 17.88 -15.65
C ASP A 139 -13.11 19.32 -15.14
N CYS A 140 -12.13 20.06 -15.66
CA CYS A 140 -11.98 21.49 -15.42
C CYS A 140 -12.91 22.28 -16.36
N ASP A 141 -13.90 22.97 -15.81
CA ASP A 141 -14.74 23.92 -16.56
C ASP A 141 -14.29 25.37 -16.30
N ARG A 142 -13.43 25.88 -17.17
CA ARG A 142 -12.88 27.24 -17.07
C ARG A 142 -13.97 28.33 -17.24
N SER A 143 -15.10 28.03 -17.88
CA SER A 143 -16.18 28.99 -18.08
C SER A 143 -16.91 29.36 -16.79
N ARG A 144 -16.77 28.52 -15.76
CA ARG A 144 -17.36 28.71 -14.43
C ARG A 144 -16.46 29.48 -13.46
N LEU A 145 -15.26 29.85 -13.88
CA LEU A 145 -14.28 30.54 -13.06
C LEU A 145 -14.35 32.05 -13.30
N THR A 146 -14.15 32.82 -12.25
CA THR A 146 -13.96 34.26 -12.34
C THR A 146 -12.61 34.61 -12.98
N GLN A 147 -12.48 35.85 -13.49
CA GLN A 147 -11.22 36.30 -14.09
C GLN A 147 -10.03 36.25 -13.10
N ALA A 148 -10.28 36.45 -11.80
CA ALA A 148 -9.25 36.34 -10.79
C ALA A 148 -8.80 34.88 -10.59
N GLU A 149 -9.74 33.95 -10.54
CA GLU A 149 -9.46 32.52 -10.42
C GLU A 149 -8.73 31.97 -11.66
N LEU A 150 -9.12 32.41 -12.86
CA LEU A 150 -8.42 32.05 -14.11
C LEU A 150 -6.94 32.44 -14.07
N ARG A 151 -6.63 33.64 -13.54
CA ARG A 151 -5.23 34.06 -13.35
C ARG A 151 -4.48 33.16 -12.37
N THR A 152 -5.12 32.78 -11.27
CA THR A 152 -4.52 31.84 -10.29
C THR A 152 -4.28 30.47 -10.91
N VAL A 153 -5.24 29.94 -11.69
CA VAL A 153 -5.11 28.69 -12.42
C VAL A 153 -3.93 28.77 -13.42
N ASP A 154 -3.86 29.85 -14.19
CA ASP A 154 -2.76 30.03 -15.17
C ASP A 154 -1.38 30.11 -14.49
N LEU A 155 -1.28 30.73 -13.31
CA LEU A 155 -0.06 30.73 -12.51
C LEU A 155 0.30 29.33 -12.01
N SER A 156 -0.64 28.60 -11.42
CA SER A 156 -0.43 27.22 -10.93
C SER A 156 0.02 26.28 -12.05
N LEU A 157 -0.59 26.39 -13.24
CA LEU A 157 -0.21 25.59 -14.39
C LEU A 157 1.20 25.93 -14.91
N ARG A 158 1.60 27.21 -14.87
CA ARG A 158 2.97 27.62 -15.23
C ARG A 158 3.99 27.09 -14.23
N GLU A 159 3.72 27.22 -12.93
CA GLU A 159 4.60 26.71 -11.87
C GLU A 159 4.78 25.19 -11.98
N ARG A 160 3.70 24.47 -12.23
CA ARG A 160 3.74 23.02 -12.47
C ARG A 160 4.56 22.68 -13.71
N ASN A 161 4.37 23.41 -14.82
CA ASN A 161 5.17 23.19 -16.02
C ASN A 161 6.68 23.38 -15.74
N VAL A 162 7.05 24.41 -14.97
CA VAL A 162 8.45 24.64 -14.55
C VAL A 162 8.95 23.46 -13.70
N SER A 163 8.16 23.00 -12.72
CA SER A 163 8.54 21.83 -11.91
C SER A 163 8.71 20.57 -12.77
N ASN A 164 7.74 20.27 -13.63
CA ASN A 164 7.83 19.11 -14.53
C ASN A 164 9.08 19.18 -15.41
N CYS A 165 9.43 20.37 -15.89
CA CYS A 165 10.64 20.55 -16.69
C CYS A 165 11.92 20.34 -15.86
N LYS A 166 11.97 20.83 -14.62
CA LYS A 166 13.12 20.63 -13.71
C LYS A 166 13.31 19.15 -13.34
N ASP A 167 12.20 18.43 -13.15
CA ASP A 167 12.19 17.03 -12.74
C ASP A 167 12.34 16.05 -13.91
N GLY A 168 12.41 16.56 -15.16
CA GLY A 168 12.47 15.73 -16.36
C GLY A 168 11.17 14.94 -16.64
N ALA A 169 10.04 15.37 -16.07
CA ALA A 169 8.76 14.72 -16.27
C ALA A 169 8.23 14.91 -17.69
N GLY A 170 7.61 13.88 -18.27
CA GLY A 170 7.15 13.85 -19.67
C GLY A 170 6.14 14.93 -20.08
N ALA A 171 5.56 15.65 -19.11
CA ALA A 171 4.60 16.74 -19.33
C ALA A 171 5.24 18.14 -19.42
N CYS A 172 6.58 18.24 -19.57
CA CYS A 172 7.29 19.52 -19.72
C CYS A 172 7.03 20.16 -21.08
N GLU A 173 6.44 21.38 -21.08
CA GLU A 173 6.28 22.21 -22.26
C GLU A 173 7.28 23.36 -22.25
N ARG A 174 8.48 23.15 -22.81
CA ARG A 174 9.58 24.16 -22.83
C ARG A 174 9.19 25.45 -23.54
N SER A 175 8.33 25.39 -24.55
CA SER A 175 7.84 26.58 -25.28
C SER A 175 7.04 27.55 -24.41
N LYS A 176 6.53 27.10 -23.27
CA LYS A 176 5.77 27.91 -22.30
C LYS A 176 6.64 28.54 -21.22
N LEU A 177 7.92 28.23 -21.17
CA LEU A 177 8.85 28.80 -20.21
C LEU A 177 9.26 30.23 -20.59
N THR A 178 9.36 31.10 -19.60
CA THR A 178 10.04 32.39 -19.78
C THR A 178 11.56 32.15 -19.90
N PRO A 179 12.33 33.11 -20.45
CA PRO A 179 13.79 32.97 -20.53
C PRO A 179 14.47 32.70 -19.18
N SER A 180 13.99 33.31 -18.10
CA SER A 180 14.49 33.06 -16.73
C SER A 180 14.20 31.64 -16.29
N GLN A 181 12.96 31.15 -16.48
CA GLN A 181 12.56 29.79 -16.15
C GLN A 181 13.31 28.75 -16.97
N ALA A 182 13.56 29.03 -18.26
CA ALA A 182 14.36 28.15 -19.09
C ALA A 182 15.81 28.01 -18.56
N THR A 183 16.41 29.11 -18.09
CA THR A 183 17.74 29.07 -17.45
C THR A 183 17.73 28.25 -16.15
N GLU A 184 16.69 28.42 -15.32
CA GLU A 184 16.54 27.62 -14.08
C GLU A 184 16.35 26.12 -14.36
N VAL A 185 15.59 25.79 -15.40
CA VAL A 185 15.38 24.39 -15.83
C VAL A 185 16.69 23.79 -16.33
N LEU A 186 17.44 24.50 -17.15
CA LEU A 186 18.75 24.04 -17.63
C LEU A 186 19.73 23.80 -16.47
N ALA A 187 19.74 24.69 -15.47
CA ALA A 187 20.56 24.50 -14.27
C ALA A 187 20.13 23.25 -13.47
N ALA A 188 18.82 23.03 -13.30
CA ALA A 188 18.31 21.85 -12.61
C ALA A 188 18.62 20.55 -13.37
N GLU A 189 18.46 20.52 -14.70
CA GLU A 189 18.83 19.40 -15.56
C GLU A 189 20.32 19.07 -15.46
N HIS A 190 21.17 20.11 -15.43
CA HIS A 190 22.61 19.92 -15.25
C HIS A 190 22.94 19.31 -13.88
N GLN A 191 22.34 19.83 -12.79
CA GLN A 191 22.51 19.27 -11.44
C GLN A 191 22.05 17.82 -11.37
N HIS A 192 20.93 17.49 -12.02
CA HIS A 192 20.42 16.12 -12.08
C HIS A 192 21.38 15.21 -12.85
N ASN A 193 21.95 15.67 -13.95
CA ASN A 193 22.97 14.91 -14.69
C ASN A 193 24.22 14.65 -13.83
N VAL A 194 24.73 15.66 -13.12
CA VAL A 194 25.87 15.49 -12.19
C VAL A 194 25.54 14.46 -11.13
N TRP A 195 24.35 14.54 -10.51
CA TRP A 195 23.90 13.59 -9.50
C TRP A 195 23.79 12.15 -10.07
N ASN A 196 23.24 11.98 -11.28
CA ASN A 196 23.18 10.69 -11.96
C ASN A 196 24.58 10.10 -12.16
N CYS A 197 25.53 10.92 -12.61
CA CYS A 197 26.90 10.51 -12.82
C CYS A 197 27.60 10.13 -11.50
N GLU A 198 27.45 10.92 -10.44
CA GLU A 198 27.98 10.60 -9.12
C GLU A 198 27.44 9.29 -8.54
N ASN A 199 26.19 8.94 -8.85
CA ASN A 199 25.54 7.73 -8.35
C ASN A 199 25.63 6.52 -9.30
N GLY A 200 26.19 6.70 -10.50
CA GLY A 200 26.38 5.62 -11.48
C GLY A 200 25.10 5.18 -12.15
N TRP A 201 24.16 6.09 -12.36
CA TRP A 201 22.91 5.80 -13.06
C TRP A 201 23.10 5.84 -14.58
N ASP A 202 22.39 4.98 -15.32
CA ASP A 202 22.49 4.87 -16.79
C ASP A 202 22.18 6.18 -17.55
N GLN A 203 21.51 7.12 -16.88
CA GLN A 203 21.14 8.43 -17.43
C GLN A 203 22.26 9.48 -17.33
N CYS A 204 23.44 9.11 -16.85
CA CYS A 204 24.61 9.99 -16.78
C CYS A 204 25.13 10.33 -18.18
N ASP A 205 25.15 11.63 -18.50
CA ASP A 205 25.79 12.15 -19.70
C ASP A 205 27.11 12.85 -19.31
N GLN A 206 28.22 12.13 -19.39
CA GLN A 206 29.55 12.64 -19.03
C GLN A 206 30.00 13.80 -19.92
N SER A 207 29.45 13.90 -21.16
CA SER A 207 29.82 15.00 -22.06
C SER A 207 29.34 16.39 -21.61
N LYS A 208 28.35 16.38 -20.69
CA LYS A 208 27.78 17.59 -20.09
C LYS A 208 28.43 18.03 -18.80
N LEU A 209 29.42 17.29 -18.29
CA LEU A 209 30.11 17.63 -17.06
C LEU A 209 31.19 18.65 -17.32
N THR A 210 31.34 19.59 -16.38
CA THR A 210 32.53 20.46 -16.32
C THR A 210 33.76 19.70 -15.83
N ALA A 211 34.94 20.22 -16.06
CA ALA A 211 36.19 19.59 -15.62
C ALA A 211 36.24 19.32 -14.09
N PRO A 212 35.81 20.23 -13.19
CA PRO A 212 35.70 19.94 -11.75
C PRO A 212 34.71 18.81 -11.43
N GLU A 213 33.55 18.78 -12.09
CA GLU A 213 32.53 17.78 -11.88
C GLU A 213 32.98 16.38 -12.34
N THR A 214 33.72 16.32 -13.46
CA THR A 214 34.33 15.07 -13.93
C THR A 214 35.25 14.45 -12.87
N VAL A 215 36.05 15.29 -12.20
CA VAL A 215 36.91 14.85 -11.10
C VAL A 215 36.09 14.36 -9.90
N GLN A 216 35.02 15.07 -9.54
CA GLN A 216 34.13 14.70 -8.45
C GLN A 216 33.42 13.40 -8.73
N VAL A 217 32.93 13.20 -9.95
CA VAL A 217 32.30 11.92 -10.40
C VAL A 217 33.32 10.80 -10.33
N ALA A 218 34.56 10.98 -10.82
CA ALA A 218 35.62 9.97 -10.73
C ALA A 218 35.91 9.55 -9.27
N VAL A 219 35.93 10.52 -8.33
CA VAL A 219 36.10 10.23 -6.90
C VAL A 219 34.90 9.43 -6.36
N SER A 220 33.68 9.77 -6.77
CA SER A 220 32.46 9.06 -6.36
C SER A 220 32.42 7.64 -6.91
N GLU A 221 32.81 7.44 -8.17
CA GLU A 221 32.95 6.11 -8.80
C GLU A 221 33.99 5.26 -8.06
N HIS A 222 35.14 5.84 -7.75
CA HIS A 222 36.18 5.13 -7.01
C HIS A 222 35.68 4.71 -5.62
N ARG A 223 34.98 5.58 -4.90
CA ARG A 223 34.39 5.28 -3.59
C ARG A 223 33.36 4.16 -3.69
N ARG A 224 32.49 4.16 -4.72
CA ARG A 224 31.54 3.07 -4.97
C ARG A 224 32.26 1.75 -5.20
N ASN A 225 33.33 1.76 -6.02
CA ASN A 225 34.13 0.57 -6.25
C ASN A 225 34.73 0.00 -4.96
N ILE A 226 35.32 0.86 -4.10
CA ILE A 226 35.82 0.42 -2.79
C ILE A 226 34.69 -0.19 -1.95
N SER A 227 33.50 0.44 -1.93
CA SER A 227 32.35 -0.07 -1.19
C SER A 227 31.90 -1.46 -1.70
N ALA A 228 31.77 -1.62 -3.03
CA ALA A 228 31.40 -2.89 -3.66
C ALA A 228 32.45 -3.96 -3.35
N CYS A 229 33.71 -3.64 -3.44
CA CYS A 229 34.80 -4.57 -3.11
C CYS A 229 34.75 -4.96 -1.61
N THR A 230 34.54 -3.97 -0.72
CA THR A 230 34.43 -4.24 0.70
C THR A 230 33.20 -5.09 1.06
N ALA A 231 32.10 -4.95 0.33
CA ALA A 231 30.90 -5.76 0.48
C ALA A 231 31.04 -7.16 -0.15
N GLY A 232 32.00 -7.36 -1.05
CA GLY A 232 32.19 -8.60 -1.81
C GLY A 232 31.16 -8.74 -2.93
N GLU A 233 30.71 -7.62 -3.52
CA GLU A 233 29.77 -7.60 -4.63
C GLU A 233 30.46 -7.90 -5.96
N GLU A 234 29.72 -8.43 -6.93
CA GLU A 234 30.24 -8.73 -8.29
C GLU A 234 30.69 -7.49 -9.05
N ALA A 235 30.19 -6.32 -8.67
CA ALA A 235 30.54 -5.03 -9.25
C ALA A 235 31.95 -4.52 -8.84
N CYS A 236 32.69 -5.25 -7.99
CA CYS A 236 34.04 -4.89 -7.57
C CYS A 236 35.06 -4.99 -8.70
N ASP A 237 35.71 -3.89 -9.01
CA ASP A 237 36.86 -3.88 -9.93
C ASP A 237 38.17 -3.70 -9.15
N TYR A 238 38.86 -4.81 -8.92
CA TYR A 238 40.14 -4.84 -8.20
C TYR A 238 41.26 -4.06 -8.90
N SER A 239 41.19 -3.92 -10.24
CA SER A 239 42.22 -3.20 -10.99
C SER A 239 42.22 -1.69 -10.73
N ARG A 240 41.10 -1.17 -10.20
CA ARG A 240 40.91 0.25 -9.87
C ARG A 240 41.29 0.60 -8.42
N LEU A 241 41.71 -0.38 -7.63
CA LEU A 241 42.13 -0.15 -6.25
C LEU A 241 43.62 0.28 -6.18
N THR A 242 43.89 1.19 -5.28
CA THR A 242 45.30 1.50 -4.91
C THR A 242 45.89 0.30 -4.11
N PRO A 243 47.22 0.18 -4.07
CA PRO A 243 47.88 -0.89 -3.28
C PRO A 243 47.45 -0.89 -1.80
N THR A 244 47.26 0.31 -1.22
CA THR A 244 46.79 0.44 0.17
C THR A 244 45.36 -0.08 0.34
N GLU A 245 44.46 0.29 -0.55
CA GLU A 245 43.06 -0.18 -0.53
C GLU A 245 42.96 -1.68 -0.76
N ALA A 246 43.73 -2.22 -1.69
CA ALA A 246 43.81 -3.66 -1.94
C ALA A 246 44.25 -4.42 -0.67
N THR A 247 45.23 -3.88 0.07
CA THR A 247 45.69 -4.46 1.34
C THR A 247 44.58 -4.42 2.41
N MET A 248 43.88 -3.28 2.55
CA MET A 248 42.76 -3.13 3.49
C MET A 248 41.60 -4.07 3.12
N LEU A 249 41.33 -4.24 1.84
CA LEU A 249 40.31 -5.16 1.35
C LEU A 249 40.68 -6.61 1.69
N ALA A 250 41.91 -7.04 1.40
CA ALA A 250 42.39 -8.39 1.72
C ALA A 250 42.24 -8.70 3.23
N ALA A 251 42.57 -7.72 4.10
CA ALA A 251 42.37 -7.85 5.55
C ALA A 251 40.87 -7.96 5.92
N SER A 252 40.01 -7.22 5.26
CA SER A 252 38.56 -7.28 5.46
C SER A 252 37.96 -8.60 5.01
N GLU A 253 38.37 -9.10 3.85
CA GLU A 253 37.97 -10.42 3.32
C GLU A 253 38.43 -11.56 4.23
N HIS A 254 39.66 -11.51 4.70
CA HIS A 254 40.19 -12.46 5.66
C HIS A 254 39.36 -12.48 6.93
N LYS A 255 39.04 -11.30 7.50
CA LYS A 255 38.19 -11.18 8.70
C LYS A 255 36.79 -11.75 8.47
N ARG A 256 36.17 -11.49 7.31
CA ARG A 256 34.85 -12.07 6.95
C ARG A 256 34.92 -13.58 6.90
N ASN A 257 35.91 -14.13 6.18
CA ASN A 257 36.11 -15.57 6.08
C ASN A 257 36.29 -16.21 7.47
N TYR A 258 37.15 -15.64 8.31
CA TYR A 258 37.38 -16.14 9.67
C TYR A 258 36.07 -16.10 10.50
N THR A 259 35.29 -14.99 10.42
CA THR A 259 34.01 -14.89 11.12
C THR A 259 33.00 -15.92 10.63
N ALA A 260 32.90 -16.13 9.31
CA ALA A 260 32.03 -17.15 8.70
C ALA A 260 32.39 -18.54 9.19
N CYS A 261 33.67 -18.85 9.24
CA CYS A 261 34.17 -20.13 9.78
C CYS A 261 33.85 -20.32 11.25
N LEU A 262 34.00 -19.27 12.08
CA LEU A 262 33.70 -19.31 13.51
C LEU A 262 32.21 -19.49 13.82
N THR A 263 31.35 -18.88 13.03
CA THR A 263 29.89 -18.85 13.29
C THR A 263 29.13 -19.94 12.54
N GLY A 264 29.76 -20.58 11.56
CA GLY A 264 29.10 -21.52 10.66
C GLY A 264 28.06 -20.87 9.74
N SER A 265 28.11 -19.53 9.59
CA SER A 265 27.21 -18.74 8.75
C SER A 265 27.95 -18.25 7.49
N GLY A 266 27.46 -18.65 6.32
CA GLY A 266 28.03 -18.24 5.05
C GLY A 266 29.15 -19.18 4.53
N TYR A 267 29.88 -18.69 3.50
CA TYR A 267 30.98 -19.44 2.87
C TYR A 267 32.24 -19.33 3.73
N CYS A 268 32.72 -20.48 4.22
CA CYS A 268 33.96 -20.62 5.00
C CYS A 268 35.02 -21.32 4.17
N ASP A 269 36.15 -20.68 3.95
CA ASP A 269 37.33 -21.26 3.32
C ASP A 269 38.46 -21.45 4.34
N LEU A 270 38.61 -22.67 4.87
CA LEU A 270 39.61 -22.98 5.89
C LEU A 270 41.05 -22.84 5.34
N SER A 271 41.27 -22.94 4.02
CA SER A 271 42.60 -22.80 3.43
C SER A 271 43.18 -21.38 3.49
N ARG A 272 42.28 -20.40 3.74
CA ARG A 272 42.64 -18.98 3.89
C ARG A 272 42.90 -18.56 5.32
N LEU A 273 42.79 -19.47 6.27
CA LEU A 273 43.02 -19.16 7.71
C LEU A 273 44.45 -19.50 8.11
N SER A 274 44.99 -18.78 9.08
CA SER A 274 46.21 -19.17 9.77
C SER A 274 45.99 -20.45 10.58
N VAL A 275 47.09 -21.14 10.96
CA VAL A 275 47.01 -22.37 11.75
C VAL A 275 46.30 -22.11 13.09
N GLU A 276 46.55 -20.97 13.75
CA GLU A 276 45.94 -20.57 14.98
C GLU A 276 44.44 -20.30 14.84
N GLU A 277 44.04 -19.62 13.76
CA GLU A 277 42.65 -19.35 13.44
C GLU A 277 41.88 -20.62 13.14
N ALA A 278 42.44 -21.50 12.31
CA ALA A 278 41.82 -22.78 11.98
C ALA A 278 41.64 -23.66 13.24
N HIS A 279 42.63 -23.63 14.14
CA HIS A 279 42.48 -24.29 15.44
C HIS A 279 41.38 -23.69 16.32
N SER A 280 41.28 -22.39 16.35
CA SER A 280 40.19 -21.67 17.09
C SER A 280 38.80 -22.04 16.54
N VAL A 281 38.63 -22.12 15.23
CA VAL A 281 37.39 -22.56 14.56
C VAL A 281 37.08 -24.02 14.95
N TYR A 282 38.06 -24.92 14.91
CA TYR A 282 37.91 -26.33 15.29
C TYR A 282 37.42 -26.47 16.73
N LEU A 283 38.05 -25.76 17.69
CA LEU A 283 37.67 -25.83 19.09
C LEU A 283 36.22 -25.33 19.31
N LYS A 284 35.83 -24.22 18.64
CA LYS A 284 34.48 -23.67 18.79
C LYS A 284 33.41 -24.57 18.21
N GLN A 285 33.65 -25.19 17.07
CA GLN A 285 32.71 -26.13 16.44
C GLN A 285 32.53 -27.41 17.24
N ASN A 286 33.59 -27.91 17.94
CA ASN A 286 33.50 -29.08 18.77
C ASN A 286 32.93 -28.79 20.17
N ALA A 287 32.99 -27.55 20.69
CA ALA A 287 32.36 -27.14 21.93
C ALA A 287 30.84 -26.95 21.82
N ALA A 288 30.32 -26.83 20.58
CA ALA A 288 28.89 -26.66 20.27
C ALA A 288 28.15 -27.98 20.00
N ARG A 289 28.88 -29.11 19.98
CA ARG A 289 28.36 -30.50 19.87
C ARG A 289 28.26 -31.15 21.24
#